data_0fce2e715f18b01b043fa776f6c6aa49
#
_entry.id   0fce2e715f18b01b043fa776f6c6aa49
#
_cell.length_a   1.000
_cell.length_b   1.000
_cell.length_c   1.000
_cell.angle_alpha   90.00
_cell.angle_beta   90.00
_cell.angle_gamma   90.00
#
_symmetry.space_group_name_H-M   'P 1'
#
loop_
_entity.id
_entity.type
_entity.pdbx_description
1 polymer ?
#
loop_
_entity_poly.entity_id
_entity_poly.type
_entity_poly.pdbx_seq_one_letter_code
_entity_poly.pdbx_strand_id
1 'polypeptide(L)'
;MRLSIFAAFLVLALPAGAFAQDAATPASSAAPAATMPAAPTGDAARGKPLTYTCQGCHGITGYKNAYPNYHVPRIGGQSAQYLTNALMEYRAGKRKHPTMQAQAQSFSAQDIADIAAYLSGLK
;
A
#
# COMPACT_ATOMS: atom_id res chain seq x y z
N MET A 1 -55.81 -40.06 -12.11
CA MET A 1 -54.66 -40.99 -11.91
C MET A 1 -53.63 -40.29 -11.03
N ARG A 2 -53.55 -40.71 -9.78
CA ARG A 2 -52.62 -40.17 -8.78
C ARG A 2 -51.43 -41.13 -8.67
N LEU A 3 -50.23 -40.69 -9.06
CA LEU A 3 -49.04 -41.49 -8.95
C LEU A 3 -48.27 -41.03 -7.72
N SER A 4 -48.33 -41.82 -6.65
CA SER A 4 -47.60 -41.62 -5.40
C SER A 4 -46.17 -42.21 -5.55
N ILE A 5 -45.17 -41.35 -5.52
CA ILE A 5 -43.78 -41.78 -5.51
C ILE A 5 -43.30 -41.72 -4.06
N PHE A 6 -43.07 -42.90 -3.46
CA PHE A 6 -42.44 -43.04 -2.15
C PHE A 6 -40.92 -42.85 -2.33
N ALA A 7 -40.36 -41.75 -1.81
CA ALA A 7 -38.93 -41.56 -1.71
C ALA A 7 -38.43 -42.22 -0.43
N ALA A 8 -37.66 -43.28 -0.58
CA ALA A 8 -36.95 -43.93 0.52
C ALA A 8 -35.70 -43.08 0.91
N PHE A 9 -35.70 -42.57 2.14
CA PHE A 9 -34.51 -41.90 2.71
C PHE A 9 -33.54 -42.98 3.20
N LEU A 10 -32.42 -43.10 2.51
CA LEU A 10 -31.25 -43.85 2.94
C LEU A 10 -30.43 -43.01 3.91
N VAL A 11 -30.51 -43.32 5.21
CA VAL A 11 -29.68 -42.68 6.24
C VAL A 11 -28.27 -43.32 6.20
N LEU A 12 -27.33 -42.59 5.65
CA LEU A 12 -25.92 -42.99 5.65
C LEU A 12 -25.26 -42.52 6.96
N ALA A 13 -25.03 -43.42 7.90
CA ALA A 13 -24.30 -43.12 9.13
C ALA A 13 -22.79 -43.02 8.82
N LEU A 14 -22.21 -41.82 8.95
CA LEU A 14 -20.78 -41.59 8.86
C LEU A 14 -20.13 -41.79 10.25
N PRO A 15 -19.04 -42.52 10.35
CA PRO A 15 -18.31 -42.62 11.61
C PRO A 15 -17.58 -41.31 11.90
N ALA A 16 -17.73 -40.78 13.12
CA ALA A 16 -17.00 -39.64 13.64
C ALA A 16 -15.53 -40.06 13.87
N GLY A 17 -14.66 -39.77 12.92
CA GLY A 17 -13.22 -39.85 13.10
C GLY A 17 -12.74 -38.71 13.99
N ALA A 18 -12.30 -39.02 15.22
CA ALA A 18 -11.63 -38.07 16.08
C ALA A 18 -10.24 -37.76 15.50
N PHE A 19 -10.10 -36.61 14.84
CA PHE A 19 -8.77 -36.07 14.49
C PHE A 19 -8.20 -35.43 15.76
N ALA A 20 -7.25 -36.13 16.39
CA ALA A 20 -6.37 -35.53 17.38
C ALA A 20 -5.52 -34.48 16.63
N GLN A 21 -5.80 -33.19 16.85
CA GLN A 21 -4.94 -32.11 16.41
C GLN A 21 -3.75 -32.08 17.38
N ASP A 22 -2.65 -32.61 16.88
CA ASP A 22 -1.33 -32.44 17.49
C ASP A 22 -0.99 -30.93 17.37
N ALA A 23 -1.00 -30.25 18.52
CA ALA A 23 -0.64 -28.84 18.61
C ALA A 23 0.89 -28.73 18.44
N ALA A 24 1.34 -28.77 17.18
CA ALA A 24 2.70 -28.39 16.85
C ALA A 24 2.80 -26.86 17.02
N THR A 25 3.37 -26.44 18.15
CA THR A 25 3.85 -25.08 18.37
C THR A 25 4.77 -24.70 17.21
N PRO A 26 4.46 -23.66 16.40
CA PRO A 26 5.43 -23.21 15.41
C PRO A 26 6.63 -22.64 16.16
N ALA A 27 7.75 -23.34 16.11
CA ALA A 27 9.03 -22.77 16.49
C ALA A 27 9.25 -21.52 15.61
N SER A 28 9.16 -20.36 16.25
CA SER A 28 9.51 -19.07 15.65
C SER A 28 11.01 -19.12 15.33
N SER A 29 11.33 -19.59 14.13
CA SER A 29 12.65 -19.39 13.53
C SER A 29 12.76 -17.91 13.22
N ALA A 30 13.28 -17.13 14.18
CA ALA A 30 13.73 -15.77 13.92
C ALA A 30 14.89 -15.87 12.92
N ALA A 31 14.57 -15.75 11.63
CA ALA A 31 15.59 -15.49 10.62
C ALA A 31 16.31 -14.20 11.04
N PRO A 32 17.66 -14.15 10.96
CA PRO A 32 18.40 -12.93 11.26
C PRO A 32 17.83 -11.82 10.41
N ALA A 33 17.34 -10.74 11.06
CA ALA A 33 16.86 -9.56 10.40
C ALA A 33 18.03 -9.04 9.54
N ALA A 34 17.94 -9.27 8.23
CA ALA A 34 18.84 -8.63 7.29
C ALA A 34 18.75 -7.14 7.56
N THR A 35 19.85 -6.54 8.01
CA THR A 35 19.95 -5.10 8.26
C THR A 35 19.67 -4.40 6.95
N MET A 36 18.41 -4.00 6.74
CA MET A 36 18.05 -3.18 5.59
C MET A 36 18.83 -1.86 5.74
N PRO A 37 19.46 -1.37 4.67
CA PRO A 37 20.09 -0.06 4.72
C PRO A 37 19.08 0.94 5.27
N ALA A 38 19.49 1.72 6.27
CA ALA A 38 18.62 2.75 6.84
C ALA A 38 18.09 3.63 5.69
N ALA A 39 16.77 3.82 5.66
CA ALA A 39 16.17 4.69 4.66
C ALA A 39 16.83 6.08 4.76
N PRO A 40 17.13 6.74 3.64
CA PRO A 40 17.80 8.04 3.66
C PRO A 40 16.97 9.05 4.46
N THR A 41 17.64 9.83 5.31
CA THR A 41 16.98 10.92 6.04
C THR A 41 16.60 12.02 5.06
N GLY A 42 15.31 12.40 5.07
CA GLY A 42 14.78 13.42 4.17
C GLY A 42 15.06 14.84 4.67
N ASP A 43 15.32 15.75 3.74
CA ASP A 43 15.49 17.19 3.97
C ASP A 43 14.32 17.95 3.32
N ALA A 44 13.49 18.59 4.15
CA ALA A 44 12.31 19.32 3.68
C ALA A 44 12.67 20.54 2.80
N ALA A 45 13.82 21.18 3.03
CA ALA A 45 14.23 22.33 2.23
C ALA A 45 14.59 21.91 0.79
N ARG A 46 15.26 20.77 0.63
CA ARG A 46 15.52 20.17 -0.69
C ARG A 46 14.26 19.59 -1.32
N GLY A 47 13.37 19.01 -0.51
CA GLY A 47 12.10 18.45 -0.98
C GLY A 47 11.16 19.47 -1.57
N LYS A 48 11.13 20.69 -1.06
CA LYS A 48 10.22 21.75 -1.51
C LYS A 48 10.27 21.99 -3.03
N PRO A 49 11.41 22.29 -3.66
CA PRO A 49 11.47 22.50 -5.11
C PRO A 49 11.12 21.23 -5.91
N LEU A 50 11.43 20.05 -5.39
CA LEU A 50 11.12 18.77 -6.05
C LEU A 50 9.61 18.50 -6.15
N THR A 51 8.79 19.11 -5.30
CA THR A 51 7.32 18.95 -5.34
C THR A 51 6.62 19.86 -6.36
N TYR A 52 7.36 20.64 -7.15
CA TYR A 52 6.78 21.55 -8.15
C TYR A 52 5.81 20.82 -9.10
N THR A 53 6.20 19.68 -9.63
CA THR A 53 5.37 18.89 -10.54
C THR A 53 4.15 18.23 -9.87
N CYS A 54 4.15 18.14 -8.56
CA CYS A 54 3.05 17.54 -7.79
C CYS A 54 1.89 18.53 -7.57
N GLN A 55 2.19 19.82 -7.56
CA GLN A 55 1.26 20.89 -7.13
C GLN A 55 0.01 20.97 -7.98
N GLY A 56 0.16 20.88 -9.31
CA GLY A 56 -0.95 21.06 -10.26
C GLY A 56 -2.06 20.00 -10.13
N CYS A 57 -1.69 18.79 -9.70
CA CYS A 57 -2.65 17.69 -9.53
C CYS A 57 -3.10 17.52 -8.09
N HIS A 58 -2.16 17.57 -7.14
CA HIS A 58 -2.43 17.23 -5.73
C HIS A 58 -2.87 18.41 -4.85
N GLY A 59 -2.96 19.62 -5.42
CA GLY A 59 -3.45 20.78 -4.67
C GLY A 59 -2.64 21.05 -3.39
N ILE A 60 -1.30 21.00 -3.48
CA ILE A 60 -0.42 21.36 -2.38
C ILE A 60 -0.66 22.81 -1.99
N THR A 61 -0.47 23.17 -0.72
CA THR A 61 -0.79 24.44 -0.08
C THR A 61 -0.67 25.65 -1.00
N GLY A 62 -1.78 26.37 -1.16
CA GLY A 62 -1.88 27.55 -2.03
C GLY A 62 -2.09 27.26 -3.52
N TYR A 63 -2.11 26.00 -3.93
CA TYR A 63 -2.35 25.61 -5.31
C TYR A 63 -3.72 24.94 -5.46
N LYS A 64 -4.47 25.28 -6.49
CA LYS A 64 -5.72 24.60 -6.82
C LYS A 64 -5.45 23.45 -7.78
N ASN A 65 -6.15 22.33 -7.59
CA ASN A 65 -6.13 21.24 -8.56
C ASN A 65 -6.66 21.75 -9.92
N ALA A 66 -5.86 21.60 -10.98
CA ALA A 66 -6.23 21.98 -12.33
C ALA A 66 -7.39 21.14 -12.90
N TYR A 67 -7.64 19.96 -12.31
CA TYR A 67 -8.70 19.04 -12.74
C TYR A 67 -9.70 18.80 -11.59
N PRO A 68 -10.63 19.73 -11.33
CA PRO A 68 -11.51 19.66 -10.16
C PRO A 68 -12.41 18.42 -10.14
N ASN A 69 -12.68 17.82 -11.31
CA ASN A 69 -13.49 16.60 -11.44
C ASN A 69 -12.65 15.30 -11.34
N TYR A 70 -11.33 15.42 -11.25
CA TYR A 70 -10.45 14.27 -11.12
C TYR A 70 -9.98 14.12 -9.66
N HIS A 71 -10.40 13.03 -9.04
CA HIS A 71 -10.08 12.77 -7.63
C HIS A 71 -8.63 12.30 -7.47
N VAL A 72 -7.74 13.23 -7.14
CA VAL A 72 -6.37 12.90 -6.73
C VAL A 72 -6.26 12.94 -5.20
N PRO A 73 -5.48 12.05 -4.58
CA PRO A 73 -5.34 12.03 -3.13
C PRO A 73 -4.63 13.27 -2.61
N ARG A 74 -5.05 13.74 -1.42
CA ARG A 74 -4.30 14.75 -0.68
C ARG A 74 -2.99 14.16 -0.19
N ILE A 75 -1.85 14.77 -0.54
CA ILE A 75 -0.52 14.31 -0.14
C ILE A 75 0.14 15.21 0.91
N GLY A 76 -0.25 16.46 1.02
CA GLY A 76 0.21 17.34 2.10
C GLY A 76 -0.33 16.88 3.46
N GLY A 77 0.54 16.84 4.46
CA GLY A 77 0.20 16.41 5.82
C GLY A 77 0.12 14.89 6.03
N GLN A 78 0.46 14.09 5.01
CA GLN A 78 0.60 12.64 5.17
C GLN A 78 1.90 12.30 5.88
N SER A 79 1.99 11.12 6.53
CA SER A 79 3.23 10.72 7.19
C SER A 79 4.37 10.54 6.17
N ALA A 80 5.58 10.94 6.54
CA ALA A 80 6.76 10.78 5.69
C ALA A 80 6.99 9.32 5.28
N GLN A 81 6.77 8.39 6.19
CA GLN A 81 6.89 6.95 5.92
C GLN A 81 5.90 6.49 4.85
N TYR A 82 4.63 6.91 4.95
CA TYR A 82 3.63 6.57 3.94
C TYR A 82 3.99 7.14 2.56
N LEU A 83 4.41 8.42 2.51
CA LEU A 83 4.78 9.08 1.27
C LEU A 83 5.98 8.41 0.60
N THR A 84 7.01 8.09 1.39
CA THR A 84 8.19 7.36 0.91
C THR A 84 7.81 6.01 0.34
N ASN A 85 7.06 5.21 1.09
CA ASN A 85 6.64 3.88 0.64
C ASN A 85 5.80 3.96 -0.63
N ALA A 86 4.83 4.88 -0.69
CA ALA A 86 3.95 5.05 -1.84
C ALA A 86 4.75 5.42 -3.11
N LEU A 87 5.68 6.36 -3.02
CA LEU A 87 6.52 6.77 -4.16
C LEU A 87 7.47 5.63 -4.58
N MET A 88 8.07 4.92 -3.64
CA MET A 88 8.92 3.76 -3.95
C MET A 88 8.14 2.62 -4.62
N GLU A 89 6.90 2.38 -4.21
CA GLU A 89 6.02 1.39 -4.84
C GLU A 89 5.62 1.79 -6.27
N TYR A 90 5.33 3.07 -6.52
CA TYR A 90 5.11 3.58 -7.87
C TYR A 90 6.37 3.45 -8.71
N ARG A 91 7.53 3.83 -8.19
CA ARG A 91 8.82 3.70 -8.87
C ARG A 91 9.11 2.26 -9.28
N ALA A 92 8.83 1.30 -8.40
CA ALA A 92 9.01 -0.13 -8.65
C ALA A 92 7.88 -0.75 -9.50
N GLY A 93 6.85 0.00 -9.90
CA GLY A 93 5.70 -0.50 -10.65
C GLY A 93 4.77 -1.43 -9.84
N LYS A 94 4.92 -1.49 -8.52
CA LYS A 94 4.03 -2.26 -7.63
C LYS A 94 2.66 -1.59 -7.48
N ARG A 95 2.62 -0.26 -7.44
CA ARG A 95 1.38 0.52 -7.57
C ARG A 95 1.12 0.89 -9.02
N LYS A 96 -0.13 0.72 -9.48
CA LYS A 96 -0.52 0.94 -10.87
C LYS A 96 -1.16 2.32 -11.05
N HIS A 97 -0.41 3.25 -11.58
CA HIS A 97 -0.86 4.55 -12.04
C HIS A 97 0.22 5.15 -12.95
N PRO A 98 0.06 5.15 -14.28
CA PRO A 98 1.13 5.50 -15.22
C PRO A 98 1.78 6.86 -14.93
N THR A 99 0.99 7.89 -14.67
CA THR A 99 1.52 9.23 -14.35
C THR A 99 2.36 9.24 -13.08
N MET A 100 1.86 8.59 -12.00
CA MET A 100 2.60 8.53 -10.74
C MET A 100 3.85 7.66 -10.85
N GLN A 101 3.82 6.61 -11.66
CA GLN A 101 5.00 5.80 -11.95
C GLN A 101 6.06 6.63 -12.67
N ALA A 102 5.70 7.38 -13.71
CA ALA A 102 6.63 8.25 -14.42
C ALA A 102 7.24 9.32 -13.49
N GLN A 103 6.41 9.96 -12.65
CA GLN A 103 6.88 10.92 -11.66
C GLN A 103 7.88 10.27 -10.67
N ALA A 104 7.53 9.15 -10.10
CA ALA A 104 8.36 8.47 -9.10
C ALA A 104 9.68 7.93 -9.70
N GLN A 105 9.68 7.54 -10.97
CA GLN A 105 10.88 7.07 -11.68
C GLN A 105 11.88 8.21 -11.98
N SER A 106 11.42 9.45 -12.05
CA SER A 106 12.30 10.62 -12.26
C SER A 106 13.10 11.03 -11.01
N PHE A 107 12.76 10.47 -9.83
CA PHE A 107 13.39 10.81 -8.55
C PHE A 107 14.32 9.71 -8.07
N SER A 108 15.44 10.10 -7.46
CA SER A 108 16.29 9.19 -6.69
C SER A 108 15.61 8.77 -5.38
N ALA A 109 16.17 7.79 -4.67
CA ALA A 109 15.67 7.42 -3.34
C ALA A 109 15.82 8.58 -2.33
N GLN A 110 16.88 9.39 -2.45
CA GLN A 110 17.09 10.57 -1.62
C GLN A 110 16.05 11.66 -1.93
N ASP A 111 15.77 11.93 -3.21
CA ASP A 111 14.75 12.90 -3.59
C ASP A 111 13.37 12.50 -3.04
N ILE A 112 13.04 11.22 -3.09
CA ILE A 112 11.80 10.69 -2.51
C ILE A 112 11.74 10.93 -1.00
N ALA A 113 12.84 10.72 -0.27
CA ALA A 113 12.91 11.01 1.16
C ALA A 113 12.75 12.50 1.45
N ASP A 114 13.38 13.36 0.66
CA ASP A 114 13.30 14.82 0.78
C ASP A 114 11.88 15.33 0.49
N ILE A 115 11.25 14.85 -0.59
CA ILE A 115 9.85 15.12 -0.93
C ILE A 115 8.92 14.72 0.22
N ALA A 116 9.12 13.51 0.77
CA ALA A 116 8.31 13.00 1.88
C ALA A 116 8.47 13.85 3.15
N ALA A 117 9.69 14.28 3.45
CA ALA A 117 9.97 15.19 4.58
C ALA A 117 9.25 16.52 4.42
N TYR A 118 9.29 17.12 3.23
CA TYR A 118 8.59 18.38 2.97
C TYR A 118 7.08 18.23 3.06
N LEU A 119 6.50 17.27 2.35
CA LEU A 119 5.05 17.08 2.30
C LEU A 119 4.44 16.73 3.65
N SER A 120 5.14 15.97 4.48
CA SER A 120 4.66 15.60 5.80
C SER A 120 4.58 16.77 6.77
N GLY A 121 5.38 17.81 6.57
CA GLY A 121 5.36 19.05 7.37
C GLY A 121 4.26 20.04 6.98
N LEU A 122 3.55 19.81 5.87
CA LEU A 122 2.46 20.69 5.42
C LEU A 122 1.19 20.46 6.26
N LYS A 123 0.47 21.55 6.59
CA LYS A 123 -0.77 21.52 7.38
C LYS A 123 -1.97 21.89 6.51
#